data_16da921b8a9a559810c631482b49fc11
#
_entry.id   16da921b8a9a559810c631482b49fc11
#
_cell.length_a   1.000
_cell.length_b   1.000
_cell.length_c   1.000
_cell.angle_alpha   90.00
_cell.angle_beta   90.00
_cell.angle_gamma   90.00
#
_symmetry.space_group_name_H-M   'P 1'
#
loop_
_entity.id
_entity.type
_entity.pdbx_description
1 polymer ?
#
loop_
_entity_poly.entity_id
_entity_poly.type
_entity_poly.pdbx_seq_one_letter_code
_entity_poly.pdbx_strand_id
1 'polypeptide(L)'
;MYKRQYDESFVNKIKSYRDTKLIIFVQDIQKLMFDSEQAILDMEIKTLNKADLLILPSKKMHRYLKENGLDEKPVIYQTIWDMPSDICFVDHAVTRCFHFAGNYNRFPFLAEYHGKTPIYQYDANKPDRENDDSFCWRGYFEQEKLMHELSKGGFGLVWSDDEYFDRYYSMNQPYKLGTNLAAGIPVIVKRGCVHEKFVERNGLGYAVDTLDEADKLVQSITDAEYIKLYHNVKNIQKLILDGAYTRKTLQDAIIEVLENACTPVENRYQDHI
;
A
#
# COMPACT_ATOMS: atom_id res chain seq x y z
N MET A 1 -0.64 -1.87 -21.45
CA MET A 1 -1.84 -1.03 -21.69
C MET A 1 -2.99 -1.64 -20.90
N TYR A 2 -3.37 -1.05 -19.77
CA TYR A 2 -4.53 -1.48 -18.98
C TYR A 2 -5.79 -1.14 -19.79
N LYS A 3 -6.54 -2.15 -20.20
CA LYS A 3 -7.76 -1.94 -21.02
C LYS A 3 -8.97 -1.76 -20.11
N ARG A 4 -9.06 -0.63 -19.37
CA ARG A 4 -10.21 -0.31 -18.50
C ARG A 4 -11.53 -0.05 -19.26
N GLN A 5 -11.50 0.03 -20.59
CA GLN A 5 -12.74 0.05 -21.41
C GLN A 5 -13.65 -1.16 -21.13
N TYR A 6 -13.11 -2.24 -20.55
CA TYR A 6 -13.91 -3.41 -20.15
C TYR A 6 -14.60 -3.23 -18.80
N ASP A 7 -14.06 -2.38 -17.91
CA ASP A 7 -14.59 -2.19 -16.56
C ASP A 7 -15.99 -1.59 -16.61
N GLU A 8 -16.24 -0.56 -17.44
CA GLU A 8 -17.57 0.03 -17.60
C GLU A 8 -18.57 -0.98 -18.19
N SER A 9 -18.18 -1.75 -19.20
CA SER A 9 -19.03 -2.77 -19.81
C SER A 9 -19.36 -3.89 -18.83
N PHE A 10 -18.38 -4.32 -18.04
CA PHE A 10 -18.57 -5.33 -16.99
C PHE A 10 -19.50 -4.80 -15.89
N VAL A 11 -19.28 -3.60 -15.40
CA VAL A 11 -20.12 -2.95 -14.39
C VAL A 11 -21.55 -2.80 -14.88
N ASN A 12 -21.76 -2.35 -16.13
CA ASN A 12 -23.09 -2.25 -16.73
C ASN A 12 -23.78 -3.62 -16.82
N LYS A 13 -23.04 -4.68 -17.14
CA LYS A 13 -23.57 -6.04 -17.19
C LYS A 13 -24.02 -6.50 -15.81
N ILE A 14 -23.21 -6.29 -14.77
CA ILE A 14 -23.57 -6.65 -13.38
C ILE A 14 -24.83 -5.87 -12.95
N LYS A 15 -24.88 -4.56 -13.19
CA LYS A 15 -26.03 -3.72 -12.82
C LYS A 15 -27.30 -4.03 -13.64
N SER A 16 -27.22 -4.78 -14.72
CA SER A 16 -28.40 -5.24 -15.47
C SER A 16 -29.15 -6.40 -14.79
N TYR A 17 -28.53 -7.07 -13.82
CA TYR A 17 -29.22 -8.11 -13.04
C TYR A 17 -30.05 -7.46 -11.92
N ARG A 18 -31.30 -7.93 -11.74
CA ARG A 18 -32.18 -7.44 -10.67
C ARG A 18 -31.60 -7.81 -9.30
N ASP A 19 -31.81 -6.92 -8.34
CA ASP A 19 -31.45 -7.12 -6.93
C ASP A 19 -29.97 -7.36 -6.67
N THR A 20 -29.10 -7.05 -7.65
CA THR A 20 -27.65 -7.17 -7.50
C THR A 20 -27.07 -5.92 -6.88
N LYS A 21 -26.29 -6.10 -5.81
CA LYS A 21 -25.49 -5.04 -5.20
C LYS A 21 -24.06 -5.11 -5.73
N LEU A 22 -23.48 -3.95 -6.01
CA LEU A 22 -22.15 -3.81 -6.58
C LEU A 22 -21.22 -3.13 -5.59
N ILE A 23 -20.23 -3.86 -5.11
CA ILE A 23 -19.11 -3.32 -4.34
C ILE A 23 -17.91 -3.23 -5.28
N ILE A 24 -17.32 -2.04 -5.40
CA ILE A 24 -16.07 -1.85 -6.16
C ILE A 24 -14.93 -1.65 -5.19
N PHE A 25 -13.92 -2.53 -5.27
CA PHE A 25 -12.68 -2.42 -4.53
C PHE A 25 -11.66 -1.67 -5.38
N VAL A 26 -11.37 -0.42 -5.03
CA VAL A 26 -10.46 0.46 -5.76
C VAL A 26 -9.03 0.22 -5.29
N GLN A 27 -8.20 -0.36 -6.15
CA GLN A 27 -6.78 -0.56 -5.89
C GLN A 27 -5.96 0.68 -6.30
N ASP A 28 -6.27 1.22 -7.48
CA ASP A 28 -5.59 2.36 -8.09
C ASP A 28 -6.57 3.25 -8.84
N ILE A 29 -6.23 4.53 -8.91
CA ILE A 29 -6.84 5.49 -9.83
C ILE A 29 -5.79 5.83 -10.89
N GLN A 30 -6.11 5.57 -12.16
CA GLN A 30 -5.17 5.68 -13.26
C GLN A 30 -4.62 7.12 -13.42
N LYS A 31 -5.47 8.12 -13.22
CA LYS A 31 -5.05 9.53 -13.21
C LYS A 31 -3.95 9.78 -12.18
N LEU A 32 -4.05 9.20 -11.00
CA LEU A 32 -3.07 9.34 -9.92
C LEU A 32 -1.82 8.48 -10.12
N MET A 33 -1.96 7.35 -10.83
CA MET A 33 -0.86 6.39 -11.01
C MET A 33 0.04 6.74 -12.20
N PHE A 34 -0.47 7.43 -13.22
CA PHE A 34 0.23 7.68 -14.50
C PHE A 34 0.15 9.12 -14.98
N ASP A 35 -0.32 10.05 -14.15
CA ASP A 35 -0.61 11.44 -14.51
C ASP A 35 -1.41 11.55 -15.82
N SER A 36 -2.40 10.68 -15.97
CA SER A 36 -3.23 10.59 -17.17
C SER A 36 -4.10 11.84 -17.36
N GLU A 37 -4.74 11.97 -18.53
CA GLU A 37 -5.68 13.04 -18.82
C GLU A 37 -6.89 13.05 -17.88
N GLN A 38 -7.51 14.22 -17.68
CA GLN A 38 -8.72 14.38 -16.84
C GLN A 38 -9.87 13.49 -17.34
N ALA A 39 -10.03 13.33 -18.65
CA ALA A 39 -11.07 12.49 -19.24
C ALA A 39 -11.02 11.02 -18.75
N ILE A 40 -9.84 10.51 -18.39
CA ILE A 40 -9.68 9.17 -17.81
C ILE A 40 -10.25 9.12 -16.41
N LEU A 41 -9.98 10.13 -15.58
CA LEU A 41 -10.56 10.24 -14.24
C LEU A 41 -12.09 10.34 -14.30
N ASP A 42 -12.62 11.14 -15.23
CA ASP A 42 -14.07 11.31 -15.40
C ASP A 42 -14.74 9.98 -15.77
N MET A 43 -14.10 9.15 -16.62
CA MET A 43 -14.58 7.81 -16.95
C MET A 43 -14.51 6.86 -15.74
N GLU A 44 -13.43 6.92 -14.94
CA GLU A 44 -13.29 6.13 -13.71
C GLU A 44 -14.41 6.51 -12.72
N ILE A 45 -14.61 7.79 -12.46
CA ILE A 45 -15.65 8.28 -11.54
C ILE A 45 -17.04 7.89 -12.02
N LYS A 46 -17.34 8.03 -13.33
CA LYS A 46 -18.60 7.56 -13.88
C LYS A 46 -18.85 6.07 -13.63
N THR A 47 -17.80 5.27 -13.68
CA THR A 47 -17.87 3.83 -13.36
C THR A 47 -18.06 3.59 -11.86
N LEU A 48 -17.31 4.30 -11.01
CA LEU A 48 -17.42 4.23 -9.56
C LEU A 48 -18.79 4.69 -9.05
N ASN A 49 -19.42 5.65 -9.73
CA ASN A 49 -20.75 6.12 -9.40
C ASN A 49 -21.86 5.07 -9.55
N LYS A 50 -21.61 4.00 -10.31
CA LYS A 50 -22.54 2.86 -10.44
C LYS A 50 -22.49 1.88 -9.27
N ALA A 51 -21.47 1.96 -8.40
CA ALA A 51 -21.33 1.10 -7.24
C ALA A 51 -22.35 1.48 -6.14
N ASP A 52 -22.81 0.50 -5.41
CA ASP A 52 -23.62 0.67 -4.18
C ASP A 52 -22.73 0.98 -2.97
N LEU A 53 -21.47 0.50 -2.97
CA LEU A 53 -20.44 0.77 -1.98
C LEU A 53 -19.05 0.75 -2.63
N LEU A 54 -18.14 1.58 -2.13
CA LEU A 54 -16.74 1.55 -2.51
C LEU A 54 -15.84 1.11 -1.35
N ILE A 55 -14.83 0.31 -1.67
CA ILE A 55 -13.68 0.09 -0.79
C ILE A 55 -12.53 0.93 -1.34
N LEU A 56 -12.04 1.88 -0.54
CA LEU A 56 -11.01 2.84 -0.93
C LEU A 56 -9.76 2.71 -0.05
N PRO A 57 -8.57 3.03 -0.57
CA PRO A 57 -7.33 2.96 0.19
C PRO A 57 -7.22 4.01 1.30
N SER A 58 -7.89 5.17 1.17
CA SER A 58 -7.78 6.25 2.18
C SER A 58 -8.90 7.27 2.14
N LYS A 59 -9.08 7.97 3.26
CA LYS A 59 -9.97 9.15 3.33
C LYS A 59 -9.51 10.29 2.41
N LYS A 60 -8.21 10.41 2.14
CA LYS A 60 -7.67 11.44 1.25
C LYS A 60 -8.00 11.14 -0.21
N MET A 61 -7.91 9.87 -0.63
CA MET A 61 -8.40 9.45 -1.95
C MET A 61 -9.91 9.65 -2.08
N HIS A 62 -10.68 9.29 -1.07
CA HIS A 62 -12.13 9.53 -1.08
C HIS A 62 -12.46 11.01 -1.31
N ARG A 63 -11.81 11.92 -0.56
CA ARG A 63 -11.98 13.37 -0.74
C ARG A 63 -11.63 13.80 -2.16
N TYR A 64 -10.49 13.35 -2.67
CA TYR A 64 -10.07 13.65 -4.04
C TYR A 64 -11.11 13.21 -5.08
N LEU A 65 -11.65 12.00 -4.95
CA LEU A 65 -12.70 11.51 -5.85
C LEU A 65 -13.99 12.33 -5.72
N LYS A 66 -14.40 12.74 -4.51
CA LYS A 66 -15.57 13.61 -4.29
C LYS A 66 -15.39 14.98 -4.93
N GLU A 67 -14.23 15.60 -4.81
CA GLU A 67 -13.88 16.88 -5.45
C GLU A 67 -13.92 16.78 -6.98
N ASN A 68 -13.83 15.57 -7.54
CA ASN A 68 -13.88 15.31 -8.98
C ASN A 68 -15.19 14.65 -9.44
N GLY A 69 -16.25 14.64 -8.64
CA GLY A 69 -17.60 14.24 -9.08
C GLY A 69 -18.04 12.84 -8.64
N LEU A 70 -17.38 12.23 -7.63
CA LEU A 70 -17.92 11.02 -7.00
C LEU A 70 -19.16 11.36 -6.18
N ASP A 71 -20.26 10.65 -6.46
CA ASP A 71 -21.52 10.75 -5.72
C ASP A 71 -21.36 10.28 -4.28
N GLU A 72 -22.21 10.82 -3.37
CA GLU A 72 -22.26 10.36 -1.99
C GLU A 72 -22.74 8.91 -1.93
N LYS A 73 -21.97 8.05 -1.24
CA LYS A 73 -22.28 6.64 -1.04
C LYS A 73 -21.47 6.06 0.12
N PRO A 74 -21.86 4.87 0.64
CA PRO A 74 -21.08 4.17 1.66
C PRO A 74 -19.67 3.86 1.18
N VAL A 75 -18.67 4.08 2.06
CA VAL A 75 -17.27 3.81 1.80
C VAL A 75 -16.63 3.09 2.98
N ILE A 76 -15.97 1.98 2.71
CA ILE A 76 -15.11 1.27 3.65
C ILE A 76 -13.65 1.55 3.27
N TYR A 77 -12.77 1.71 4.27
CA TYR A 77 -11.36 1.97 4.01
C TYR A 77 -10.51 0.72 4.27
N GLN A 78 -9.70 0.36 3.27
CA GLN A 78 -8.68 -0.68 3.41
C GLN A 78 -7.56 -0.18 4.32
N THR A 79 -7.14 -1.00 5.31
CA THR A 79 -6.08 -0.61 6.23
C THR A 79 -4.69 -0.87 5.65
N ILE A 80 -4.47 -2.06 5.07
CA ILE A 80 -3.23 -2.52 4.48
C ILE A 80 -3.52 -3.62 3.46
N TRP A 81 -2.67 -3.78 2.48
CA TRP A 81 -2.70 -4.94 1.58
C TRP A 81 -2.13 -6.16 2.29
N ASP A 82 -2.93 -7.21 2.36
CA ASP A 82 -2.47 -8.51 2.82
C ASP A 82 -1.59 -9.20 1.76
N MET A 83 -0.75 -10.12 2.24
CA MET A 83 0.13 -10.95 1.42
C MET A 83 -0.06 -12.42 1.81
N PRO A 84 -1.20 -13.04 1.43
CA PRO A 84 -1.48 -14.42 1.82
C PRO A 84 -0.38 -15.37 1.33
N SER A 85 0.22 -16.11 2.26
CA SER A 85 1.26 -17.09 1.96
C SER A 85 1.49 -18.03 3.13
N ASP A 86 1.83 -19.27 2.81
CA ASP A 86 2.23 -20.32 3.78
C ASP A 86 3.76 -20.44 3.91
N ILE A 87 4.52 -19.42 3.50
CA ILE A 87 5.97 -19.45 3.48
C ILE A 87 6.55 -19.59 4.89
N CYS A 88 7.58 -20.43 5.00
CA CYS A 88 8.41 -20.50 6.20
C CYS A 88 9.57 -19.52 6.09
N PHE A 89 9.76 -18.70 7.12
CA PHE A 89 10.83 -17.72 7.19
C PHE A 89 12.07 -18.30 7.86
N VAL A 90 13.25 -17.81 7.45
CA VAL A 90 14.52 -18.14 8.06
C VAL A 90 14.75 -17.41 9.36
N ASP A 91 15.84 -17.77 10.06
CA ASP A 91 16.30 -17.05 11.24
C ASP A 91 16.57 -15.58 10.88
N HIS A 92 16.04 -14.69 11.70
CA HIS A 92 16.16 -13.26 11.53
C HIS A 92 17.43 -12.73 12.22
N ALA A 93 18.14 -11.84 11.52
CA ALA A 93 19.31 -11.16 12.07
C ALA A 93 19.08 -9.66 12.15
N VAL A 94 19.70 -9.02 13.15
CA VAL A 94 19.76 -7.56 13.19
C VAL A 94 20.74 -7.09 12.15
N THR A 95 20.24 -6.55 11.06
CA THR A 95 21.06 -5.99 9.96
C THR A 95 20.66 -4.55 9.68
N ARG A 96 21.65 -3.75 9.26
CA ARG A 96 21.47 -2.34 8.92
C ARG A 96 21.56 -2.16 7.41
N CYS A 97 20.46 -2.45 6.75
CA CYS A 97 20.26 -2.26 5.31
C CYS A 97 18.83 -1.87 5.02
N PHE A 98 18.61 -1.24 3.89
CA PHE A 98 17.30 -1.01 3.32
C PHE A 98 17.00 -2.06 2.23
N HIS A 99 15.76 -2.49 2.18
CA HIS A 99 15.23 -3.31 1.10
C HIS A 99 14.24 -2.50 0.28
N PHE A 100 14.44 -2.43 -1.03
CA PHE A 100 13.55 -1.73 -1.93
C PHE A 100 13.21 -2.59 -3.16
N ALA A 101 11.98 -3.06 -3.23
CA ALA A 101 11.44 -3.75 -4.40
C ALA A 101 10.76 -2.73 -5.33
N GLY A 102 11.39 -2.41 -6.45
CA GLY A 102 10.85 -1.46 -7.40
C GLY A 102 11.79 -1.16 -8.56
N ASN A 103 11.21 -0.67 -9.66
CA ASN A 103 11.93 -0.38 -10.88
C ASN A 103 12.90 0.79 -10.68
N TYR A 104 14.18 0.59 -11.03
CA TYR A 104 15.23 1.58 -10.86
C TYR A 104 14.93 2.91 -11.57
N ASN A 105 14.48 2.83 -12.82
CA ASN A 105 14.23 4.01 -13.65
C ASN A 105 12.99 4.81 -13.19
N ARG A 106 12.13 4.19 -12.39
CA ARG A 106 10.93 4.84 -11.84
C ARG A 106 11.20 5.59 -10.53
N PHE A 107 12.32 5.31 -9.89
CA PHE A 107 12.66 5.87 -8.58
C PHE A 107 14.07 6.46 -8.60
N PRO A 108 14.21 7.76 -9.02
CA PRO A 108 15.50 8.43 -9.21
C PRO A 108 16.42 8.42 -7.99
N PHE A 109 15.84 8.42 -6.77
CA PHE A 109 16.64 8.38 -5.54
C PHE A 109 17.59 7.17 -5.47
N LEU A 110 17.30 6.08 -6.16
CA LEU A 110 18.19 4.92 -6.21
C LEU A 110 19.52 5.24 -6.92
N ALA A 111 19.51 6.19 -7.85
CA ALA A 111 20.73 6.64 -8.54
C ALA A 111 21.53 7.63 -7.68
N GLU A 112 20.84 8.45 -6.87
CA GLU A 112 21.42 9.58 -6.13
C GLU A 112 21.83 9.21 -4.70
N TYR A 113 21.34 8.08 -4.18
CA TYR A 113 21.62 7.66 -2.81
C TYR A 113 23.06 7.18 -2.61
N HIS A 114 23.78 7.79 -1.66
CA HIS A 114 25.14 7.46 -1.27
C HIS A 114 25.32 7.38 0.26
N GLY A 115 24.26 6.97 0.98
CA GLY A 115 24.28 6.81 2.43
C GLY A 115 25.16 5.63 2.89
N LYS A 116 25.34 5.52 4.18
CA LYS A 116 26.12 4.44 4.83
C LYS A 116 25.32 3.14 4.96
N THR A 117 23.99 3.23 5.02
CA THR A 117 23.09 2.08 5.06
C THR A 117 22.81 1.61 3.64
N PRO A 118 23.30 0.45 3.20
CA PRO A 118 23.12 0.01 1.81
C PRO A 118 21.65 -0.21 1.48
N ILE A 119 21.25 0.16 0.26
CA ILE A 119 19.97 -0.21 -0.33
C ILE A 119 20.14 -1.50 -1.16
N TYR A 120 19.43 -2.56 -0.79
CA TYR A 120 19.29 -3.78 -1.60
C TYR A 120 18.07 -3.62 -2.49
N GLN A 121 18.31 -3.43 -3.79
CA GLN A 121 17.26 -3.18 -4.78
C GLN A 121 16.89 -4.48 -5.50
N TYR A 122 15.58 -4.71 -5.64
CA TYR A 122 15.00 -5.89 -6.29
C TYR A 122 14.20 -5.45 -7.52
N ASP A 123 14.73 -5.77 -8.70
CA ASP A 123 14.11 -5.46 -9.99
C ASP A 123 14.59 -6.45 -11.06
N ALA A 124 13.72 -6.72 -12.04
CA ALA A 124 14.06 -7.57 -13.19
C ALA A 124 15.12 -6.93 -14.10
N ASN A 125 15.12 -5.61 -14.20
CA ASN A 125 16.04 -4.89 -15.04
C ASN A 125 17.29 -4.50 -14.22
N LYS A 126 18.47 -4.94 -14.68
CA LYS A 126 19.73 -4.50 -14.08
C LYS A 126 19.87 -2.98 -14.32
N PRO A 127 20.12 -2.18 -13.27
CA PRO A 127 20.35 -0.75 -13.44
C PRO A 127 21.71 -0.47 -14.10
N ASP A 128 21.87 0.75 -14.63
CA ASP A 128 23.16 1.23 -15.12
C ASP A 128 24.14 1.53 -13.98
N ARG A 129 23.63 1.73 -12.76
CA ARG A 129 24.44 1.91 -11.55
C ARG A 129 25.09 0.58 -11.16
N GLU A 130 26.43 0.59 -11.01
CA GLU A 130 27.16 -0.55 -10.47
C GLU A 130 26.94 -0.69 -8.96
N ASN A 131 27.09 -1.91 -8.44
CA ASN A 131 27.03 -2.15 -7.00
C ASN A 131 28.20 -1.47 -6.30
N ASP A 132 27.91 -0.83 -5.16
CA ASP A 132 28.87 -0.17 -4.29
C ASP A 132 28.48 -0.39 -2.81
N ASP A 133 29.17 0.29 -1.88
CA ASP A 133 28.90 0.16 -0.43
C ASP A 133 27.52 0.71 -0.04
N SER A 134 26.89 1.56 -0.86
CA SER A 134 25.59 2.18 -0.61
C SER A 134 24.43 1.55 -1.40
N PHE A 135 24.75 0.77 -2.45
CA PHE A 135 23.74 0.23 -3.35
C PHE A 135 24.12 -1.16 -3.86
N CYS A 136 23.17 -2.09 -3.83
CA CYS A 136 23.35 -3.44 -4.34
C CYS A 136 22.09 -3.92 -5.07
N TRP A 137 22.18 -4.05 -6.39
CA TRP A 137 21.14 -4.72 -7.17
C TRP A 137 21.19 -6.23 -6.93
N ARG A 138 20.05 -6.82 -6.53
CA ARG A 138 19.90 -8.23 -6.14
C ARG A 138 19.19 -9.08 -7.19
N GLY A 139 18.68 -8.45 -8.28
CA GLY A 139 17.88 -9.12 -9.28
C GLY A 139 16.41 -9.21 -8.92
N TYR A 140 15.65 -9.93 -9.73
CA TYR A 140 14.22 -10.16 -9.54
C TYR A 140 13.95 -11.41 -8.71
N PHE A 141 12.99 -11.30 -7.83
CA PHE A 141 12.44 -12.43 -7.10
C PHE A 141 10.93 -12.44 -7.20
N GLU A 142 10.34 -13.62 -7.38
CA GLU A 142 8.90 -13.83 -7.19
C GLU A 142 8.51 -13.52 -5.74
N GLN A 143 7.23 -13.19 -5.53
CA GLN A 143 6.71 -12.66 -4.27
C GLN A 143 7.17 -13.43 -3.02
N GLU A 144 7.03 -14.75 -3.01
CA GLU A 144 7.41 -15.58 -1.85
C GLU A 144 8.92 -15.60 -1.62
N LYS A 145 9.68 -15.73 -2.71
CA LYS A 145 11.14 -15.68 -2.64
C LYS A 145 11.64 -14.31 -2.19
N LEU A 146 10.96 -13.24 -2.62
CA LEU A 146 11.26 -11.89 -2.14
C LEU A 146 11.01 -11.80 -0.62
N MET A 147 9.85 -12.20 -0.14
CA MET A 147 9.56 -12.19 1.30
C MET A 147 10.56 -13.01 2.10
N HIS A 148 11.00 -14.15 1.58
CA HIS A 148 12.05 -14.96 2.21
C HIS A 148 13.39 -14.22 2.27
N GLU A 149 13.80 -13.52 1.20
CA GLU A 149 15.03 -12.71 1.22
C GLU A 149 14.95 -11.55 2.22
N LEU A 150 13.82 -10.84 2.24
CA LEU A 150 13.56 -9.74 3.16
C LEU A 150 13.57 -10.21 4.62
N SER A 151 13.06 -11.40 4.92
CA SER A 151 12.95 -11.92 6.29
C SER A 151 14.28 -12.11 7.01
N LYS A 152 15.39 -12.09 6.29
CA LYS A 152 16.76 -12.20 6.84
C LYS A 152 17.16 -11.03 7.73
N GLY A 153 16.46 -9.90 7.68
CA GLY A 153 16.68 -8.72 8.51
C GLY A 153 16.73 -7.41 7.70
N GLY A 154 17.01 -6.30 8.35
CA GLY A 154 17.03 -4.98 7.73
C GLY A 154 15.69 -4.25 7.81
N PHE A 155 15.53 -3.20 7.01
CA PHE A 155 14.34 -2.35 6.97
C PHE A 155 13.75 -2.31 5.57
N GLY A 156 12.45 -2.53 5.48
CA GLY A 156 11.71 -2.32 4.24
C GLY A 156 11.54 -0.82 3.95
N LEU A 157 12.02 -0.34 2.83
CA LEU A 157 11.89 1.06 2.42
C LEU A 157 10.63 1.26 1.58
N VAL A 158 9.69 2.09 2.09
CA VAL A 158 8.49 2.53 1.38
C VAL A 158 8.67 4.01 1.05
N TRP A 159 9.30 4.28 -0.07
CA TRP A 159 9.88 5.57 -0.39
C TRP A 159 9.62 6.02 -1.83
N SER A 160 9.53 7.32 -2.00
CA SER A 160 9.75 8.05 -3.25
C SER A 160 10.35 9.42 -2.92
N ASP A 161 11.00 10.06 -3.89
CA ASP A 161 11.53 11.42 -3.82
C ASP A 161 10.97 12.32 -4.94
N ASP A 162 10.00 11.81 -5.66
CA ASP A 162 9.27 12.50 -6.71
C ASP A 162 7.96 13.05 -6.16
N GLU A 163 7.67 14.35 -6.39
CA GLU A 163 6.47 15.03 -5.89
C GLU A 163 5.18 14.34 -6.35
N TYR A 164 5.19 13.80 -7.55
CA TYR A 164 4.06 13.06 -8.10
C TYR A 164 3.78 11.77 -7.31
N PHE A 165 4.83 10.97 -7.03
CA PHE A 165 4.69 9.76 -6.21
C PHE A 165 4.38 10.07 -4.75
N ASP A 166 4.90 11.16 -4.20
CA ASP A 166 4.56 11.61 -2.85
C ASP A 166 3.07 11.92 -2.73
N ARG A 167 2.52 12.64 -3.72
CA ARG A 167 1.08 12.87 -3.82
C ARG A 167 0.31 11.56 -3.93
N TYR A 168 0.75 10.65 -4.79
CA TYR A 168 0.13 9.34 -4.96
C TYR A 168 0.18 8.52 -3.66
N TYR A 169 1.33 8.39 -2.99
CA TYR A 169 1.48 7.65 -1.74
C TYR A 169 0.78 8.31 -0.54
N SER A 170 0.46 9.59 -0.64
CA SER A 170 -0.38 10.24 0.38
C SER A 170 -1.86 9.84 0.30
N MET A 171 -2.29 9.23 -0.80
CA MET A 171 -3.67 8.82 -1.08
C MET A 171 -3.82 7.32 -1.25
N ASN A 172 -2.84 6.66 -1.89
CA ASN A 172 -2.87 5.23 -2.19
C ASN A 172 -1.92 4.41 -1.30
N GLN A 173 -2.20 3.13 -1.20
CA GLN A 173 -1.46 2.18 -0.37
C GLN A 173 -0.51 1.34 -1.24
N PRO A 174 0.81 1.57 -1.19
CA PRO A 174 1.76 0.74 -1.92
C PRO A 174 1.83 -0.68 -1.34
N TYR A 175 1.82 -1.69 -2.20
CA TYR A 175 2.00 -3.10 -1.82
C TYR A 175 3.31 -3.37 -1.07
N LYS A 176 4.35 -2.53 -1.27
CA LYS A 176 5.63 -2.64 -0.58
C LYS A 176 5.50 -2.73 0.93
N LEU A 177 4.56 -1.97 1.53
CA LEU A 177 4.35 -2.03 2.97
C LEU A 177 3.90 -3.42 3.41
N GLY A 178 2.85 -3.96 2.78
CA GLY A 178 2.34 -5.30 3.07
C GLY A 178 3.41 -6.37 2.89
N THR A 179 4.17 -6.31 1.79
CA THR A 179 5.26 -7.26 1.50
C THR A 179 6.34 -7.26 2.59
N ASN A 180 6.81 -6.08 3.02
CA ASN A 180 7.84 -5.96 4.04
C ASN A 180 7.36 -6.47 5.41
N LEU A 181 6.15 -6.08 5.80
CA LEU A 181 5.57 -6.53 7.08
C LEU A 181 5.21 -8.02 7.06
N ALA A 182 4.78 -8.56 5.91
CA ALA A 182 4.58 -9.99 5.72
C ALA A 182 5.90 -10.78 5.82
N ALA A 183 6.99 -10.20 5.31
CA ALA A 183 8.34 -10.75 5.48
C ALA A 183 8.85 -10.68 6.93
N GLY A 184 8.21 -9.90 7.80
CA GLY A 184 8.55 -9.78 9.21
C GLY A 184 9.64 -8.76 9.51
N ILE A 185 9.90 -7.80 8.64
CA ILE A 185 10.89 -6.75 8.85
C ILE A 185 10.24 -5.39 9.15
N PRO A 186 10.85 -4.57 10.04
CA PRO A 186 10.42 -3.20 10.28
C PRO A 186 10.57 -2.34 9.01
N VAL A 187 9.87 -1.22 8.97
CA VAL A 187 9.81 -0.37 7.77
C VAL A 187 10.24 1.06 8.05
N ILE A 188 10.79 1.69 7.01
CA ILE A 188 10.96 3.14 6.94
C ILE A 188 9.99 3.65 5.88
N VAL A 189 9.14 4.60 6.25
CA VAL A 189 8.18 5.21 5.35
C VAL A 189 8.43 6.71 5.25
N LYS A 190 8.10 7.30 4.09
CA LYS A 190 8.17 8.75 3.95
C LYS A 190 7.02 9.41 4.71
N ARG A 191 7.32 10.49 5.45
CA ARG A 191 6.31 11.27 6.16
C ARG A 191 5.26 11.81 5.19
N GLY A 192 4.01 11.88 5.61
CA GLY A 192 2.87 12.29 4.78
C GLY A 192 2.26 11.17 3.93
N CYS A 193 2.87 9.97 3.90
CA CYS A 193 2.24 8.82 3.23
C CYS A 193 1.02 8.32 4.02
N VAL A 194 0.13 7.61 3.35
CA VAL A 194 -1.12 7.12 3.94
C VAL A 194 -0.91 6.19 5.15
N HIS A 195 0.23 5.51 5.20
CA HIS A 195 0.52 4.53 6.25
C HIS A 195 1.32 5.08 7.45
N GLU A 196 1.75 6.33 7.42
CA GLU A 196 2.54 6.93 8.50
C GLU A 196 1.97 6.61 9.89
N LYS A 197 0.70 6.97 10.12
CA LYS A 197 0.04 6.73 11.40
C LYS A 197 -0.12 5.25 11.76
N PHE A 198 -0.30 4.39 10.78
CA PHE A 198 -0.40 2.95 11.01
C PHE A 198 0.95 2.37 11.45
N VAL A 199 2.04 2.76 10.80
CA VAL A 199 3.40 2.35 11.15
C VAL A 199 3.80 2.83 12.54
N GLU A 200 3.63 4.12 12.83
CA GLU A 200 4.05 4.72 14.10
C GLU A 200 3.23 4.19 15.30
N ARG A 201 1.89 4.15 15.18
CA ARG A 201 1.03 3.70 16.28
C ARG A 201 1.23 2.26 16.67
N ASN A 202 1.61 1.41 15.72
CA ASN A 202 1.86 0.00 15.97
C ASN A 202 3.35 -0.30 16.23
N GLY A 203 4.23 0.72 16.20
CA GLY A 203 5.67 0.56 16.40
C GLY A 203 6.30 -0.39 15.38
N LEU A 204 5.92 -0.27 14.11
CA LEU A 204 6.37 -1.15 13.02
C LEU A 204 7.61 -0.62 12.30
N GLY A 205 8.04 0.57 12.66
CA GLY A 205 9.13 1.30 12.02
C GLY A 205 9.00 2.79 12.26
N TYR A 206 9.52 3.59 11.34
CA TYR A 206 9.60 5.04 11.48
C TYR A 206 9.12 5.76 10.24
N ALA A 207 8.54 6.96 10.43
CA ALA A 207 8.26 7.91 9.37
C ALA A 207 9.31 9.03 9.41
N VAL A 208 9.98 9.26 8.28
CA VAL A 208 11.06 10.25 8.15
C VAL A 208 10.82 11.16 6.95
N ASP A 209 11.45 12.35 6.96
CA ASP A 209 11.28 13.33 5.90
C ASP A 209 12.27 13.14 4.75
N THR A 210 13.47 12.61 5.03
CA THR A 210 14.54 12.44 4.04
C THR A 210 15.24 11.08 4.17
N LEU A 211 15.89 10.63 3.09
CA LEU A 211 16.72 9.42 3.12
C LEU A 211 17.96 9.59 4.00
N ASP A 212 18.50 10.80 4.14
CA ASP A 212 19.58 11.10 5.06
C ASP A 212 19.16 10.92 6.52
N GLU A 213 17.92 11.28 6.85
CA GLU A 213 17.35 11.02 8.17
C GLU A 213 17.17 9.52 8.39
N ALA A 214 16.65 8.80 7.39
CA ALA A 214 16.53 7.34 7.41
C ALA A 214 17.88 6.66 7.66
N ASP A 215 18.92 7.07 6.92
CA ASP A 215 20.28 6.54 7.02
C ASP A 215 20.84 6.75 8.43
N LYS A 216 20.81 7.98 8.95
CA LYS A 216 21.26 8.31 10.31
C LYS A 216 20.53 7.52 11.37
N LEU A 217 19.21 7.39 11.23
CA LEU A 217 18.37 6.62 12.16
C LEU A 217 18.78 5.15 12.18
N VAL A 218 18.89 4.51 11.01
CA VAL A 218 19.25 3.08 10.91
C VAL A 218 20.68 2.82 11.38
N GLN A 219 21.61 3.75 11.18
CA GLN A 219 22.97 3.66 11.70
C GLN A 219 23.03 3.81 13.23
N SER A 220 22.13 4.59 13.83
CA SER A 220 22.14 4.89 15.26
C SER A 220 21.27 3.97 16.11
N ILE A 221 20.30 3.26 15.52
CA ILE A 221 19.39 2.37 16.24
C ILE A 221 20.16 1.24 16.93
N THR A 222 19.85 1.03 18.20
CA THR A 222 20.41 -0.11 18.95
C THR A 222 19.77 -1.43 18.54
N ASP A 223 20.46 -2.53 18.77
CA ASP A 223 19.91 -3.86 18.51
C ASP A 223 18.64 -4.13 19.33
N ALA A 224 18.58 -3.62 20.56
CA ALA A 224 17.40 -3.75 21.42
C ALA A 224 16.19 -3.01 20.86
N GLU A 225 16.37 -1.80 20.32
CA GLU A 225 15.30 -1.04 19.64
C GLU A 225 14.85 -1.74 18.37
N TYR A 226 15.79 -2.23 17.55
CA TYR A 226 15.45 -3.01 16.35
C TYR A 226 14.64 -4.26 16.70
N ILE A 227 15.07 -5.03 17.70
CA ILE A 227 14.36 -6.24 18.15
C ILE A 227 12.95 -5.90 18.66
N LYS A 228 12.76 -4.76 19.31
CA LYS A 228 11.43 -4.29 19.72
C LYS A 228 10.52 -4.06 18.50
N LEU A 229 11.02 -3.38 17.45
CA LEU A 229 10.28 -3.19 16.19
C LEU A 229 9.95 -4.54 15.54
N TYR A 230 10.95 -5.43 15.46
CA TYR A 230 10.76 -6.77 14.92
C TYR A 230 9.65 -7.53 15.64
N HIS A 231 9.62 -7.54 16.97
CA HIS A 231 8.54 -8.19 17.72
C HIS A 231 7.16 -7.57 17.43
N ASN A 232 7.08 -6.25 17.30
CA ASN A 232 5.83 -5.59 16.93
C ASN A 232 5.36 -6.02 15.54
N VAL A 233 6.27 -6.10 14.56
CA VAL A 233 5.96 -6.60 13.21
C VAL A 233 5.50 -8.05 13.29
N LYS A 234 6.16 -8.91 14.06
CA LYS A 234 5.76 -10.32 14.22
C LYS A 234 4.33 -10.48 14.76
N ASN A 235 3.88 -9.56 15.62
CA ASN A 235 2.51 -9.59 16.15
C ASN A 235 1.44 -9.41 15.07
N ILE A 236 1.72 -8.66 14.00
CA ILE A 236 0.78 -8.43 12.92
C ILE A 236 1.08 -9.27 11.68
N GLN A 237 2.28 -9.82 11.55
CA GLN A 237 2.73 -10.60 10.39
C GLN A 237 1.74 -11.71 10.04
N LYS A 238 1.33 -12.48 11.06
CA LYS A 238 0.38 -13.59 10.85
C LYS A 238 -0.96 -13.10 10.30
N LEU A 239 -1.46 -11.95 10.76
CA LEU A 239 -2.72 -11.37 10.24
C LEU A 239 -2.61 -11.03 8.76
N ILE A 240 -1.45 -10.48 8.33
CA ILE A 240 -1.19 -10.12 6.94
C ILE A 240 -1.07 -11.38 6.06
N LEU A 241 -0.34 -12.41 6.55
CA LEU A 241 -0.19 -13.68 5.85
C LEU A 241 -1.50 -14.47 5.78
N ASP A 242 -2.37 -14.36 6.77
CA ASP A 242 -3.68 -15.00 6.80
C ASP A 242 -4.76 -14.23 5.99
N GLY A 243 -4.46 -13.05 5.44
CA GLY A 243 -5.42 -12.22 4.70
C GLY A 243 -6.50 -11.57 5.58
N ALA A 244 -6.19 -11.33 6.86
CA ALA A 244 -7.19 -10.93 7.85
C ALA A 244 -7.73 -9.51 7.60
N TYR A 245 -6.89 -8.58 7.14
CA TYR A 245 -7.30 -7.20 6.89
C TYR A 245 -8.28 -7.10 5.70
N THR A 246 -7.95 -7.75 4.58
CA THR A 246 -8.83 -7.79 3.41
C THR A 246 -10.13 -8.53 3.71
N ARG A 247 -10.06 -9.65 4.44
CA ARG A 247 -11.25 -10.40 4.87
C ARG A 247 -12.18 -9.54 5.70
N LYS A 248 -11.65 -8.84 6.71
CA LYS A 248 -12.41 -7.91 7.54
C LYS A 248 -13.06 -6.81 6.68
N THR A 249 -12.29 -6.17 5.81
CA THR A 249 -12.77 -5.10 4.93
C THR A 249 -13.92 -5.57 4.03
N LEU A 250 -13.82 -6.77 3.46
CA LEU A 250 -14.88 -7.35 2.64
C LEU A 250 -16.12 -7.72 3.46
N GLN A 251 -15.94 -8.26 4.68
CA GLN A 251 -17.06 -8.55 5.57
C GLN A 251 -17.81 -7.28 5.98
N ASP A 252 -17.08 -6.24 6.40
CA ASP A 252 -17.67 -4.94 6.75
C ASP A 252 -18.45 -4.35 5.54
N ALA A 253 -17.88 -4.43 4.33
CA ALA A 253 -18.53 -3.91 3.13
C ALA A 253 -19.81 -4.69 2.75
N ILE A 254 -19.82 -6.01 2.92
CA ILE A 254 -21.00 -6.85 2.65
C ILE A 254 -22.10 -6.53 3.66
N ILE A 255 -21.77 -6.44 4.94
CA ILE A 255 -22.73 -6.12 6.00
C ILE A 255 -23.34 -4.75 5.73
N GLU A 256 -22.52 -3.71 5.49
CA GLU A 256 -22.97 -2.35 5.21
C GLU A 256 -23.94 -2.28 4.02
N VAL A 257 -23.64 -2.98 2.93
CA VAL A 257 -24.51 -3.02 1.74
C VAL A 257 -25.84 -3.71 2.02
N LEU A 258 -25.83 -4.78 2.82
CA LEU A 258 -27.06 -5.54 3.15
C LEU A 258 -27.91 -4.78 4.15
N GLU A 259 -27.34 -4.18 5.18
CA GLU A 259 -28.07 -3.38 6.17
C GLU A 259 -28.70 -2.15 5.53
N ASN A 260 -27.95 -1.43 4.68
CA ASN A 260 -28.48 -0.29 3.93
C ASN A 260 -29.60 -0.66 2.95
N ALA A 261 -29.62 -1.90 2.46
CA ALA A 261 -30.72 -2.40 1.63
C ALA A 261 -32.02 -2.63 2.43
N CYS A 262 -31.89 -2.91 3.72
CA CYS A 262 -33.03 -3.23 4.60
C CYS A 262 -33.57 -2.01 5.36
N THR A 263 -32.83 -0.91 5.46
CA THR A 263 -33.22 0.29 6.24
C THR A 263 -33.91 1.31 5.33
N PRO A 264 -35.14 1.77 5.64
CA PRO A 264 -35.77 2.87 4.91
C PRO A 264 -34.92 4.16 5.00
N VAL A 265 -34.88 4.93 3.91
CA VAL A 265 -34.02 6.12 3.76
C VAL A 265 -34.19 7.16 4.89
N GLU A 266 -35.36 7.21 5.52
CA GLU A 266 -35.69 8.19 6.57
C GLU A 266 -34.95 7.96 7.90
N ASN A 267 -34.42 6.77 8.19
CA ASN A 267 -33.76 6.45 9.47
C ASN A 267 -32.22 6.43 9.42
N ARG A 268 -31.61 6.72 8.28
CA ARG A 268 -30.14 6.54 8.09
C ARG A 268 -29.25 7.59 8.76
N TYR A 269 -29.82 8.68 9.26
CA TYR A 269 -29.06 9.83 9.76
C TYR A 269 -29.22 10.11 11.26
N GLN A 270 -29.93 9.27 12.01
CA GLN A 270 -30.19 9.55 13.44
C GLN A 270 -29.24 8.86 14.44
N ASP A 271 -28.43 7.88 14.04
CA ASP A 271 -27.64 7.04 14.96
C ASP A 271 -26.12 7.29 15.00
N HIS A 272 -25.62 8.41 14.46
CA HIS A 272 -24.20 8.78 14.54
C HIS A 272 -24.00 10.19 15.12
N ILE A 273 -24.51 10.41 16.34
CA ILE A 273 -24.08 11.53 17.19
C ILE A 273 -23.13 11.05 18.27
#